data_5d7d1eed80effc046e3207be364e24aa
#
_entry.id   5d7d1eed80effc046e3207be364e24aa
#
_cell.length_a   1.000
_cell.length_b   1.000
_cell.length_c   1.000
_cell.angle_alpha   90.00
_cell.angle_beta   90.00
_cell.angle_gamma   90.00
#
_symmetry.space_group_name_H-M   'P 1'
#
loop_
_entity.id
_entity.type
_entity.pdbx_description
1 polymer ?
#
loop_
_entity_poly.entity_id
_entity_poly.type
_entity_poly.pdbx_seq_one_letter_code
_entity_poly.pdbx_strand_id
1 'polypeptide(L)'
;MSMFKAALLAVVLLTTALPGAEAAGFTMKRGINLDMWTTWPDESRWGDEAAILPYPEWRRTEGAAELEQLKRDGFDFVRMPIDPAPFLSDRTVALRERLFASVLESVRMANAAGLKAVVDLHLIPAGGNRAIGMAEVMGSDRLFDAYVELVRQMARRLAREDPALVAFEPMNEPVVDCADDKTNLWPERLRRLHAAARASATRLTLVLSGACYASAETLARIDPSEIPDDNVIWTFHSYDPFLLTHQGATWAGDFIAYVTGLPFPPYAVARAELDAALERIRDKIGAEAPWARRAGMIAYLNEQIATMDTPEKLDALMEAPFGAAGKWAKAHGIKPQNIFLGEFGMIRQEYGNPFVMPARDRAAYARDMIGRAERHGFSWAIWSYGGAFGVVKEFDDRSAEPDVLEMIGTLK
;
A
#
# COMPACT_ATOMS: atom_id res chain seq x y z
N MET A 1 43.68 -78.91 -5.94
CA MET A 1 42.52 -78.15 -6.48
C MET A 1 41.94 -77.35 -5.33
N SER A 2 42.27 -76.09 -5.24
CA SER A 2 41.80 -75.19 -4.18
C SER A 2 40.92 -74.11 -4.83
N MET A 3 39.65 -74.03 -4.41
CA MET A 3 38.68 -73.00 -4.88
C MET A 3 38.78 -71.80 -3.93
N PHE A 4 39.24 -70.69 -4.45
CA PHE A 4 39.16 -69.43 -3.76
C PHE A 4 37.74 -68.85 -3.94
N LYS A 5 37.00 -68.65 -2.82
CA LYS A 5 35.77 -67.90 -2.78
C LYS A 5 36.10 -66.42 -2.54
N ALA A 6 35.88 -65.59 -3.52
CA ALA A 6 35.94 -64.15 -3.33
C ALA A 6 34.60 -63.65 -2.75
N ALA A 7 34.65 -63.03 -1.58
CA ALA A 7 33.51 -62.36 -0.96
C ALA A 7 33.50 -60.88 -1.43
N LEU A 8 32.45 -60.46 -2.14
CA LEU A 8 32.20 -59.11 -2.54
C LEU A 8 31.52 -58.36 -1.36
N LEU A 9 32.23 -57.38 -0.80
CA LEU A 9 31.69 -56.50 0.24
C LEU A 9 31.00 -55.34 -0.44
N ALA A 10 29.67 -55.29 -0.45
CA ALA A 10 28.90 -54.14 -0.94
C ALA A 10 28.82 -53.09 0.18
N VAL A 11 29.50 -51.98 0.00
CA VAL A 11 29.34 -50.78 0.87
C VAL A 11 28.16 -50.00 0.40
N VAL A 12 27.05 -50.08 1.16
CA VAL A 12 25.86 -49.23 0.98
C VAL A 12 26.16 -47.90 1.65
N LEU A 13 26.48 -46.86 0.88
CA LEU A 13 26.49 -45.48 1.33
C LEU A 13 25.05 -45.01 1.53
N LEU A 14 24.55 -45.03 2.78
CA LEU A 14 23.35 -44.28 3.16
C LEU A 14 23.69 -42.78 3.15
N THR A 15 23.33 -42.10 2.07
CA THR A 15 23.23 -40.64 2.08
C THR A 15 21.97 -40.24 2.86
N THR A 16 22.11 -39.94 4.14
CA THR A 16 21.10 -39.22 4.89
C THR A 16 21.03 -37.81 4.33
N ALA A 17 20.05 -37.53 3.45
CA ALA A 17 19.69 -36.19 3.14
C ALA A 17 19.20 -35.54 4.45
N LEU A 18 19.96 -34.62 4.99
CA LEU A 18 19.48 -33.71 6.02
C LEU A 18 18.27 -32.98 5.41
N PRO A 19 17.12 -32.93 6.10
CA PRO A 19 16.03 -32.07 5.64
C PRO A 19 16.61 -30.66 5.58
N GLY A 20 16.70 -30.09 4.38
CA GLY A 20 17.01 -28.68 4.21
C GLY A 20 15.99 -27.92 5.06
N ALA A 21 16.47 -27.11 6.00
CA ALA A 21 15.59 -26.15 6.67
C ALA A 21 14.97 -25.31 5.55
N GLU A 22 13.65 -25.49 5.32
CA GLU A 22 12.92 -24.55 4.50
C GLU A 22 13.22 -23.16 5.07
N ALA A 23 13.82 -22.29 4.25
CA ALA A 23 14.05 -20.92 4.66
C ALA A 23 12.69 -20.35 5.06
N ALA A 24 12.59 -19.85 6.30
CA ALA A 24 11.36 -19.27 6.79
C ALA A 24 10.89 -18.22 5.78
N GLY A 25 9.68 -18.41 5.23
CA GLY A 25 9.10 -17.48 4.25
C GLY A 25 8.90 -16.09 4.87
N PHE A 26 8.75 -15.07 4.06
CA PHE A 26 8.43 -13.73 4.53
C PHE A 26 7.10 -13.75 5.28
N THR A 27 7.09 -13.17 6.46
CA THR A 27 5.87 -12.99 7.28
C THR A 27 5.83 -11.57 7.79
N MET A 28 4.64 -11.00 7.89
CA MET A 28 4.43 -9.63 8.39
C MET A 28 3.13 -9.56 9.19
N LYS A 29 3.00 -8.57 10.06
CA LYS A 29 1.78 -8.37 10.84
C LYS A 29 1.36 -6.91 10.89
N ARG A 30 2.21 -6.01 11.39
CA ARG A 30 1.90 -4.61 11.68
C ARG A 30 2.89 -3.69 10.99
N GLY A 31 2.42 -2.93 10.02
CA GLY A 31 3.26 -2.08 9.21
C GLY A 31 2.81 -0.64 9.13
N ILE A 32 3.70 0.15 8.55
CA ILE A 32 3.46 1.54 8.19
C ILE A 32 4.01 1.81 6.80
N ASN A 33 3.30 2.63 6.02
CA ASN A 33 3.76 3.10 4.74
C ASN A 33 4.70 4.30 4.92
N LEU A 34 5.88 4.26 4.27
CA LEU A 34 6.86 5.36 4.26
C LEU A 34 6.56 6.27 3.06
N ASP A 35 5.54 7.09 3.18
CA ASP A 35 5.13 8.04 2.15
C ASP A 35 5.63 9.45 2.47
N MET A 36 6.39 10.09 1.54
CA MET A 36 7.01 11.41 1.71
C MET A 36 7.17 12.17 0.38
N TRP A 37 6.22 12.08 -0.55
CA TRP A 37 6.39 12.66 -1.90
C TRP A 37 6.22 14.18 -1.99
N THR A 38 5.81 14.87 -0.95
CA THR A 38 5.50 16.31 -1.00
C THR A 38 6.70 17.19 -1.35
N THR A 39 7.92 16.71 -1.14
CA THR A 39 9.17 17.43 -1.43
C THR A 39 9.93 16.89 -2.64
N TRP A 40 9.33 15.95 -3.39
CA TRP A 40 9.98 15.30 -4.51
C TRP A 40 10.16 16.27 -5.69
N PRO A 41 11.34 16.32 -6.35
CA PRO A 41 11.60 17.30 -7.38
C PRO A 41 10.83 17.01 -8.67
N ASP A 42 10.52 18.09 -9.39
CA ASP A 42 9.94 18.02 -10.72
C ASP A 42 10.77 17.15 -11.67
N GLU A 43 10.10 16.49 -12.62
CA GLU A 43 10.75 15.63 -13.62
C GLU A 43 11.87 16.38 -14.40
N SER A 44 11.72 17.69 -14.63
CA SER A 44 12.73 18.51 -15.28
C SER A 44 14.09 18.46 -14.56
N ARG A 45 14.11 18.16 -13.27
CA ARG A 45 15.31 18.10 -12.42
C ARG A 45 15.85 16.69 -12.23
N TRP A 46 15.23 15.66 -12.78
CA TRP A 46 15.63 14.27 -12.55
C TRP A 46 16.98 13.90 -13.18
N GLY A 47 17.51 14.71 -14.09
CA GLY A 47 18.89 14.60 -14.57
C GLY A 47 19.96 15.09 -13.58
N ASP A 48 19.55 15.83 -12.53
CA ASP A 48 20.43 16.32 -11.48
C ASP A 48 20.48 15.28 -10.33
N GLU A 49 21.65 14.70 -10.16
CA GLU A 49 21.89 13.70 -9.12
C GLU A 49 21.53 14.21 -7.72
N ALA A 50 21.93 15.43 -7.38
CA ALA A 50 21.64 16.02 -6.07
C ALA A 50 20.14 16.26 -5.84
N ALA A 51 19.37 16.38 -6.93
CA ALA A 51 17.91 16.49 -6.84
C ALA A 51 17.22 15.16 -6.59
N ILE A 52 17.75 14.03 -7.14
CA ILE A 52 17.04 12.74 -7.15
C ILE A 52 17.60 11.70 -6.18
N LEU A 53 18.78 11.92 -5.62
CA LEU A 53 19.39 11.02 -4.63
C LEU A 53 19.55 11.73 -3.27
N PRO A 54 19.45 11.00 -2.14
CA PRO A 54 19.11 9.58 -1.98
C PRO A 54 17.66 9.29 -2.37
N TYR A 55 17.37 8.03 -2.75
CA TYR A 55 16.08 7.54 -3.18
C TYR A 55 15.73 6.25 -2.41
N PRO A 56 14.48 5.96 -2.04
CA PRO A 56 13.27 6.77 -2.26
C PRO A 56 13.24 8.08 -1.46
N GLU A 57 12.20 8.87 -1.70
CA GLU A 57 12.05 10.26 -1.28
C GLU A 57 12.21 10.47 0.22
N TRP A 58 11.65 9.59 1.05
CA TRP A 58 11.71 9.67 2.51
C TRP A 58 13.15 9.68 3.07
N ARG A 59 14.11 9.10 2.35
CA ARG A 59 15.53 9.10 2.75
C ARG A 59 16.18 10.48 2.78
N ARG A 60 15.50 11.50 2.29
CA ARG A 60 16.01 12.87 2.35
C ARG A 60 15.88 13.47 3.74
N THR A 61 14.91 12.99 4.51
CA THR A 61 14.57 13.52 5.82
C THR A 61 14.68 12.47 6.93
N GLU A 62 14.57 11.18 6.59
CA GLU A 62 14.52 10.10 7.55
C GLU A 62 15.75 9.19 7.43
N GLY A 63 16.20 8.69 8.57
CA GLY A 63 17.39 7.83 8.68
C GLY A 63 17.17 6.59 9.54
N ALA A 64 18.26 6.03 10.03
CA ALA A 64 18.23 4.81 10.85
C ALA A 64 17.50 5.01 12.20
N ALA A 65 17.64 6.19 12.79
CA ALA A 65 17.03 6.49 14.10
C ALA A 65 15.49 6.49 14.04
N GLU A 66 14.92 7.03 12.96
CA GLU A 66 13.48 7.04 12.71
C GLU A 66 12.94 5.63 12.49
N LEU A 67 13.65 4.80 11.73
CA LEU A 67 13.29 3.39 11.52
C LEU A 67 13.38 2.57 12.82
N GLU A 68 14.42 2.78 13.63
CA GLU A 68 14.51 2.18 14.96
C GLU A 68 13.37 2.62 15.87
N GLN A 69 12.93 3.88 15.75
CA GLN A 69 11.77 4.37 16.51
C GLN A 69 10.50 3.63 16.08
N LEU A 70 10.24 3.46 14.79
CA LEU A 70 9.10 2.68 14.32
C LEU A 70 9.11 1.25 14.88
N LYS A 71 10.29 0.64 14.99
CA LYS A 71 10.42 -0.68 15.63
C LYS A 71 10.02 -0.64 17.10
N ARG A 72 10.43 0.39 17.84
CA ARG A 72 10.05 0.59 19.25
C ARG A 72 8.54 0.86 19.40
N ASP A 73 7.93 1.56 18.44
CA ASP A 73 6.49 1.87 18.42
C ASP A 73 5.61 0.62 18.15
N GLY A 74 6.23 -0.51 17.76
CA GLY A 74 5.55 -1.80 17.66
C GLY A 74 5.29 -2.28 16.23
N PHE A 75 5.85 -1.59 15.24
CA PHE A 75 5.83 -2.08 13.85
C PHE A 75 6.83 -3.21 13.64
N ASP A 76 6.52 -4.18 12.79
CA ASP A 76 7.43 -5.27 12.41
C ASP A 76 7.91 -5.17 10.96
N PHE A 77 7.26 -4.34 10.16
CA PHE A 77 7.68 -4.06 8.79
C PHE A 77 7.32 -2.63 8.36
N VAL A 78 7.96 -2.19 7.29
CA VAL A 78 7.60 -0.99 6.55
C VAL A 78 7.21 -1.38 5.12
N ARG A 79 6.14 -0.79 4.59
CA ARG A 79 5.87 -0.77 3.15
C ARG A 79 6.53 0.48 2.60
N MET A 80 7.33 0.30 1.56
CA MET A 80 8.14 1.36 0.94
C MET A 80 7.57 1.69 -0.43
N PRO A 81 6.65 2.66 -0.55
CA PRO A 81 6.26 3.21 -1.83
C PRO A 81 7.48 3.79 -2.56
N ILE A 82 7.69 3.36 -3.78
CA ILE A 82 8.79 3.77 -4.65
C ILE A 82 8.21 4.17 -5.97
N ASP A 83 8.33 5.46 -6.30
CA ASP A 83 7.88 5.93 -7.59
C ASP A 83 8.70 5.32 -8.74
N PRO A 84 8.11 4.53 -9.63
CA PRO A 84 8.83 3.90 -10.74
C PRO A 84 9.10 4.85 -11.90
N ALA A 85 8.45 6.02 -11.99
CA ALA A 85 8.60 6.94 -13.12
C ALA A 85 10.05 7.39 -13.35
N PRO A 86 10.87 7.68 -12.32
CA PRO A 86 12.29 7.96 -12.52
C PRO A 86 13.05 6.83 -13.24
N PHE A 87 12.70 5.57 -13.03
CA PHE A 87 13.36 4.46 -13.73
C PHE A 87 12.91 4.31 -15.19
N LEU A 88 11.77 4.86 -15.55
CA LEU A 88 11.19 4.82 -16.89
C LEU A 88 11.56 6.05 -17.72
N SER A 89 11.97 7.15 -17.08
CA SER A 89 12.31 8.41 -17.74
C SER A 89 13.66 8.35 -18.44
N ASP A 90 13.76 8.98 -19.63
CA ASP A 90 15.02 9.14 -20.35
C ASP A 90 15.99 10.10 -19.64
N ARG A 91 15.48 10.97 -18.75
CA ARG A 91 16.30 11.92 -17.98
C ARG A 91 17.22 11.25 -16.97
N THR A 92 16.88 10.06 -16.51
CA THR A 92 17.62 9.33 -15.47
C THR A 92 18.46 8.18 -15.97
N VAL A 93 18.58 8.00 -17.29
CA VAL A 93 19.32 6.86 -17.88
C VAL A 93 20.71 6.68 -17.25
N ALA A 94 21.46 7.77 -17.06
CA ALA A 94 22.79 7.76 -16.46
C ALA A 94 22.77 7.47 -14.94
N LEU A 95 21.64 7.62 -14.27
CA LEU A 95 21.49 7.47 -12.82
C LEU A 95 20.77 6.18 -12.40
N ARG A 96 20.21 5.40 -13.34
CA ARG A 96 19.36 4.24 -13.03
C ARG A 96 20.00 3.24 -12.09
N GLU A 97 21.25 2.86 -12.30
CA GLU A 97 21.95 1.92 -11.41
C GLU A 97 22.09 2.48 -10.00
N ARG A 98 22.27 3.79 -9.86
CA ARG A 98 22.38 4.45 -8.56
C ARG A 98 21.02 4.54 -7.87
N LEU A 99 19.94 4.75 -8.62
CA LEU A 99 18.56 4.68 -8.08
C LEU A 99 18.29 3.28 -7.52
N PHE A 100 18.58 2.22 -8.28
CA PHE A 100 18.46 0.85 -7.77
C PHE A 100 19.32 0.61 -6.53
N ALA A 101 20.56 1.05 -6.53
CA ALA A 101 21.45 0.91 -5.38
C ALA A 101 20.89 1.62 -4.14
N SER A 102 20.33 2.82 -4.32
CA SER A 102 19.74 3.61 -3.25
C SER A 102 18.48 2.94 -2.67
N VAL A 103 17.65 2.29 -3.50
CA VAL A 103 16.52 1.47 -3.02
C VAL A 103 17.02 0.31 -2.16
N LEU A 104 18.05 -0.42 -2.61
CA LEU A 104 18.59 -1.53 -1.82
C LEU A 104 19.23 -1.07 -0.50
N GLU A 105 19.86 0.10 -0.48
CA GLU A 105 20.34 0.72 0.75
C GLU A 105 19.19 1.02 1.72
N SER A 106 18.06 1.50 1.22
CA SER A 106 16.85 1.76 2.03
C SER A 106 16.30 0.47 2.65
N VAL A 107 16.25 -0.61 1.87
CA VAL A 107 15.85 -1.95 2.34
C VAL A 107 16.78 -2.41 3.46
N ARG A 108 18.09 -2.33 3.25
CA ARG A 108 19.08 -2.74 4.25
C ARG A 108 19.05 -1.89 5.50
N MET A 109 18.76 -0.59 5.37
CA MET A 109 18.57 0.31 6.51
C MET A 109 17.37 -0.12 7.36
N ALA A 110 16.23 -0.45 6.75
CA ALA A 110 15.07 -0.98 7.47
C ALA A 110 15.38 -2.31 8.16
N ASN A 111 16.05 -3.24 7.45
CA ASN A 111 16.41 -4.52 8.02
C ASN A 111 17.41 -4.37 9.19
N ALA A 112 18.38 -3.44 9.12
CA ALA A 112 19.30 -3.12 10.20
C ALA A 112 18.58 -2.57 11.44
N ALA A 113 17.49 -1.82 11.27
CA ALA A 113 16.62 -1.35 12.35
C ALA A 113 15.69 -2.45 12.92
N GLY A 114 15.75 -3.69 12.39
CA GLY A 114 14.92 -4.81 12.82
C GLY A 114 13.51 -4.81 12.21
N LEU A 115 13.30 -4.05 11.14
CA LEU A 115 12.06 -4.01 10.36
C LEU A 115 12.23 -4.82 9.08
N LYS A 116 11.17 -5.52 8.68
CA LYS A 116 11.09 -6.10 7.33
C LYS A 116 10.65 -5.04 6.33
N ALA A 117 10.89 -5.28 5.04
CA ALA A 117 10.56 -4.33 3.99
C ALA A 117 9.66 -4.95 2.92
N VAL A 118 8.54 -4.33 2.61
CA VAL A 118 7.77 -4.55 1.40
C VAL A 118 8.12 -3.42 0.43
N VAL A 119 8.85 -3.74 -0.63
CA VAL A 119 9.20 -2.77 -1.67
C VAL A 119 8.04 -2.71 -2.66
N ASP A 120 7.41 -1.56 -2.77
CA ASP A 120 6.23 -1.32 -3.59
C ASP A 120 6.55 -0.37 -4.74
N LEU A 121 6.32 -0.79 -5.98
CA LEU A 121 6.40 0.11 -7.14
C LEU A 121 5.10 0.90 -7.26
N HIS A 122 5.13 2.12 -6.78
CA HIS A 122 3.98 2.97 -6.53
C HIS A 122 3.87 4.09 -7.57
N LEU A 123 3.18 3.83 -8.67
CA LEU A 123 2.89 4.87 -9.66
C LEU A 123 1.88 5.86 -9.11
N ILE A 124 2.28 7.12 -9.05
CA ILE A 124 1.36 8.23 -8.79
C ILE A 124 0.79 8.76 -10.11
N PRO A 125 -0.34 9.50 -10.10
CA PRO A 125 -0.89 10.10 -11.30
C PRO A 125 0.13 11.00 -12.02
N ALA A 126 0.14 10.96 -13.36
CA ALA A 126 0.79 11.98 -14.16
C ALA A 126 0.06 13.33 -14.02
N GLY A 127 0.73 14.39 -14.36
CA GLY A 127 0.18 15.76 -14.33
C GLY A 127 1.18 16.77 -13.80
N GLY A 128 0.89 18.06 -13.99
CA GLY A 128 1.83 19.10 -13.64
C GLY A 128 3.16 18.92 -14.39
N ASN A 129 4.19 18.51 -13.67
CA ASN A 129 5.56 18.36 -14.19
C ASN A 129 5.98 16.89 -14.40
N ARG A 130 5.02 15.96 -14.54
CA ARG A 130 5.28 14.51 -14.68
C ARG A 130 4.62 13.96 -15.94
N ALA A 131 5.41 13.31 -16.78
CA ALA A 131 4.94 12.71 -18.03
C ALA A 131 4.44 11.27 -17.88
N ILE A 132 4.89 10.56 -16.85
CA ILE A 132 4.59 9.13 -16.66
C ILE A 132 3.90 8.94 -15.31
N GLY A 133 2.72 8.35 -15.35
CA GLY A 133 1.95 7.93 -14.18
C GLY A 133 1.17 6.65 -14.48
N MET A 134 0.27 6.27 -13.59
CA MET A 134 -0.50 5.02 -13.68
C MET A 134 -1.31 4.94 -14.98
N ALA A 135 -2.03 6.02 -15.33
CA ALA A 135 -2.88 6.01 -16.52
C ALA A 135 -2.07 5.84 -17.83
N GLU A 136 -0.90 6.48 -17.92
CA GLU A 136 -0.03 6.39 -19.09
C GLU A 136 0.58 4.99 -19.23
N VAL A 137 1.01 4.38 -18.11
CA VAL A 137 1.55 3.02 -18.11
C VAL A 137 0.45 2.01 -18.46
N MET A 138 -0.74 2.14 -17.87
CA MET A 138 -1.84 1.23 -18.15
C MET A 138 -2.48 1.44 -19.53
N GLY A 139 -2.41 2.65 -20.08
CA GLY A 139 -2.96 3.00 -21.39
C GLY A 139 -2.02 2.75 -22.58
N SER A 140 -0.77 2.34 -22.37
CA SER A 140 0.23 2.16 -23.40
C SER A 140 0.98 0.85 -23.29
N ASP A 141 0.83 -0.05 -24.27
CA ASP A 141 1.57 -1.32 -24.27
C ASP A 141 3.08 -1.12 -24.23
N ARG A 142 3.61 -0.11 -24.93
CA ARG A 142 5.04 0.22 -24.90
C ARG A 142 5.53 0.63 -23.52
N LEU A 143 4.76 1.45 -22.79
CA LEU A 143 5.13 1.86 -21.43
C LEU A 143 4.94 0.71 -20.45
N PHE A 144 3.91 -0.10 -20.64
CA PHE A 144 3.71 -1.30 -19.81
C PHE A 144 4.81 -2.32 -20.03
N ASP A 145 5.30 -2.54 -21.26
CA ASP A 145 6.44 -3.41 -21.54
C ASP A 145 7.72 -2.90 -20.84
N ALA A 146 7.95 -1.59 -20.87
CA ALA A 146 9.07 -0.98 -20.14
C ALA A 146 8.91 -1.15 -18.62
N TYR A 147 7.69 -1.06 -18.11
CA TYR A 147 7.39 -1.29 -16.70
C TYR A 147 7.61 -2.77 -16.31
N VAL A 148 7.19 -3.71 -17.11
CA VAL A 148 7.45 -5.15 -16.92
C VAL A 148 8.96 -5.43 -16.85
N GLU A 149 9.76 -4.75 -17.68
CA GLU A 149 11.23 -4.87 -17.62
C GLU A 149 11.79 -4.26 -16.32
N LEU A 150 11.25 -3.12 -15.87
CA LEU A 150 11.61 -2.54 -14.56
C LEU A 150 11.29 -3.52 -13.41
N VAL A 151 10.11 -4.14 -13.42
CA VAL A 151 9.72 -5.17 -12.44
C VAL A 151 10.73 -6.32 -12.41
N ARG A 152 11.14 -6.83 -13.58
CA ARG A 152 12.18 -7.87 -13.68
C ARG A 152 13.51 -7.41 -13.08
N GLN A 153 13.93 -6.19 -13.37
CA GLN A 153 15.18 -5.62 -12.88
C GLN A 153 15.17 -5.40 -11.37
N MET A 154 14.07 -4.90 -10.82
CA MET A 154 13.91 -4.71 -9.37
C MET A 154 13.90 -6.07 -8.66
N ALA A 155 13.07 -7.00 -9.11
CA ALA A 155 13.00 -8.35 -8.54
C ALA A 155 14.37 -9.06 -8.53
N ARG A 156 15.12 -8.97 -9.64
CA ARG A 156 16.47 -9.53 -9.74
C ARG A 156 17.45 -8.97 -8.70
N ARG A 157 17.31 -7.72 -8.33
CA ARG A 157 18.15 -7.08 -7.33
C ARG A 157 17.72 -7.45 -5.92
N LEU A 158 16.42 -7.40 -5.65
CA LEU A 158 15.84 -7.79 -4.36
C LEU A 158 16.04 -9.28 -4.05
N ALA A 159 16.13 -10.14 -5.06
CA ALA A 159 16.43 -11.56 -4.88
C ALA A 159 17.79 -11.86 -4.26
N ARG A 160 18.66 -10.85 -4.12
CA ARG A 160 19.98 -10.97 -3.45
C ARG A 160 19.90 -10.66 -1.96
N GLU A 161 18.81 -10.07 -1.51
CA GLU A 161 18.54 -9.80 -0.09
C GLU A 161 17.96 -11.06 0.58
N ASP A 162 17.85 -11.05 1.91
CA ASP A 162 17.26 -12.16 2.65
C ASP A 162 15.74 -12.24 2.36
N PRO A 163 15.27 -13.34 1.75
CA PRO A 163 13.84 -13.49 1.42
C PRO A 163 12.91 -13.58 2.65
N ALA A 164 13.46 -13.76 3.87
CA ALA A 164 12.68 -13.67 5.10
C ALA A 164 12.45 -12.22 5.56
N LEU A 165 13.21 -11.27 5.02
CA LEU A 165 13.20 -9.87 5.42
C LEU A 165 12.65 -8.92 4.35
N VAL A 166 12.50 -9.40 3.11
CA VAL A 166 12.10 -8.56 1.98
C VAL A 166 11.00 -9.23 1.17
N ALA A 167 9.96 -8.46 0.84
CA ALA A 167 8.92 -8.82 -0.13
C ALA A 167 8.84 -7.73 -1.22
N PHE A 168 8.20 -8.06 -2.34
CA PHE A 168 8.11 -7.17 -3.49
C PHE A 168 6.68 -7.06 -3.99
N GLU A 169 6.17 -5.85 -4.05
CA GLU A 169 4.89 -5.48 -4.65
C GLU A 169 5.16 -4.83 -6.02
N PRO A 170 4.90 -5.54 -7.12
CA PRO A 170 5.30 -5.10 -8.44
C PRO A 170 4.46 -3.96 -9.02
N MET A 171 3.29 -3.67 -8.47
CA MET A 171 2.46 -2.52 -8.83
C MET A 171 1.46 -2.19 -7.74
N ASN A 172 1.48 -0.94 -7.27
CA ASN A 172 0.45 -0.35 -6.44
C ASN A 172 -0.79 -0.02 -7.27
N GLU A 173 -1.99 -0.17 -6.72
CA GLU A 173 -3.28 0.40 -7.16
C GLU A 173 -3.50 0.52 -8.67
N PRO A 174 -3.54 -0.56 -9.44
CA PRO A 174 -3.81 -0.47 -10.87
C PRO A 174 -5.17 0.16 -11.16
N VAL A 175 -5.18 1.28 -11.90
CA VAL A 175 -6.40 2.06 -12.22
C VAL A 175 -6.99 1.55 -13.53
N VAL A 176 -7.51 0.32 -13.50
CA VAL A 176 -8.23 -0.33 -14.63
C VAL A 176 -9.30 -1.25 -14.06
N ASP A 177 -10.19 -1.73 -14.91
CA ASP A 177 -11.23 -2.72 -14.60
C ASP A 177 -12.12 -2.33 -13.40
N CYS A 178 -12.34 -1.03 -13.18
CA CYS A 178 -13.33 -0.53 -12.24
C CYS A 178 -14.75 -0.90 -12.70
N ALA A 179 -15.76 -0.65 -11.86
CA ALA A 179 -17.13 -1.13 -12.08
C ALA A 179 -17.70 -0.80 -13.48
N ASP A 180 -17.34 0.36 -14.01
CA ASP A 180 -17.80 0.86 -15.33
C ASP A 180 -16.83 0.53 -16.48
N ASP A 181 -15.66 -0.04 -16.18
CA ASP A 181 -14.66 -0.43 -17.15
C ASP A 181 -14.92 -1.89 -17.58
N LYS A 182 -15.07 -2.10 -18.89
CA LYS A 182 -15.33 -3.41 -19.48
C LYS A 182 -14.10 -4.03 -20.14
N THR A 183 -12.91 -3.46 -19.89
CA THR A 183 -11.69 -3.88 -20.61
C THR A 183 -11.14 -5.22 -20.14
N ASN A 184 -11.28 -5.57 -18.85
CA ASN A 184 -10.73 -6.78 -18.23
C ASN A 184 -9.23 -6.98 -18.54
N LEU A 185 -8.46 -5.89 -18.39
CA LEU A 185 -7.01 -5.86 -18.70
C LEU A 185 -6.16 -6.44 -17.59
N TRP A 186 -6.61 -6.30 -16.34
CA TRP A 186 -5.76 -6.57 -15.18
C TRP A 186 -5.29 -8.03 -15.08
N PRO A 187 -6.11 -9.06 -15.30
CA PRO A 187 -5.65 -10.45 -15.17
C PRO A 187 -4.45 -10.78 -16.05
N GLU A 188 -4.44 -10.30 -17.30
CA GLU A 188 -3.31 -10.50 -18.22
C GLU A 188 -2.08 -9.72 -17.76
N ARG A 189 -2.25 -8.45 -17.37
CA ARG A 189 -1.16 -7.61 -16.90
C ARG A 189 -0.55 -8.13 -15.60
N LEU A 190 -1.37 -8.58 -14.67
CA LEU A 190 -0.92 -9.20 -13.41
C LEU A 190 -0.05 -10.44 -13.66
N ARG A 191 -0.49 -11.34 -14.57
CA ARG A 191 0.31 -12.51 -14.95
C ARG A 191 1.67 -12.11 -15.53
N ARG A 192 1.73 -11.06 -16.34
CA ARG A 192 2.99 -10.56 -16.92
C ARG A 192 3.92 -9.99 -15.87
N LEU A 193 3.41 -9.22 -14.91
CA LEU A 193 4.18 -8.68 -13.79
C LEU A 193 4.72 -9.82 -12.91
N HIS A 194 3.86 -10.79 -12.56
CA HIS A 194 4.25 -11.97 -11.82
C HIS A 194 5.35 -12.76 -12.53
N ALA A 195 5.17 -13.10 -13.80
CA ALA A 195 6.14 -13.84 -14.60
C ALA A 195 7.49 -13.09 -14.71
N ALA A 196 7.47 -11.77 -14.87
CA ALA A 196 8.67 -10.94 -14.91
C ALA A 196 9.45 -10.98 -13.59
N ALA A 197 8.77 -10.89 -12.46
CA ALA A 197 9.39 -10.99 -11.13
C ALA A 197 9.95 -12.41 -10.90
N ARG A 198 9.16 -13.46 -11.16
CA ARG A 198 9.56 -14.87 -10.94
C ARG A 198 10.71 -15.33 -11.82
N ALA A 199 10.86 -14.77 -13.02
CA ALA A 199 11.98 -15.09 -13.91
C ALA A 199 13.37 -14.87 -13.25
N SER A 200 13.45 -14.02 -12.23
CA SER A 200 14.70 -13.66 -11.57
C SER A 200 14.68 -13.84 -10.05
N ALA A 201 13.53 -14.05 -9.44
CA ALA A 201 13.34 -14.00 -7.98
C ALA A 201 12.42 -15.14 -7.49
N THR A 202 12.90 -16.38 -7.57
CA THR A 202 12.11 -17.58 -7.26
C THR A 202 11.73 -17.71 -5.78
N ARG A 203 12.51 -17.12 -4.86
CA ARG A 203 12.27 -17.20 -3.40
C ARG A 203 11.70 -15.93 -2.80
N LEU A 204 11.67 -14.82 -3.54
CA LEU A 204 11.14 -13.55 -3.07
C LEU A 204 9.62 -13.63 -2.95
N THR A 205 9.07 -13.30 -1.80
CA THR A 205 7.62 -13.19 -1.65
C THR A 205 7.10 -12.03 -2.49
N LEU A 206 6.08 -12.29 -3.31
CA LEU A 206 5.40 -11.25 -4.08
C LEU A 206 4.13 -10.81 -3.37
N VAL A 207 3.85 -9.52 -3.43
CA VAL A 207 2.58 -8.92 -2.97
C VAL A 207 1.80 -8.52 -4.20
N LEU A 208 0.62 -9.10 -4.39
CA LEU A 208 -0.20 -8.92 -5.59
C LEU A 208 -1.59 -8.42 -5.21
N SER A 209 -2.14 -7.51 -6.01
CA SER A 209 -3.43 -6.87 -5.75
C SER A 209 -4.49 -7.14 -6.81
N GLY A 210 -5.74 -6.85 -6.48
CA GLY A 210 -6.80 -6.62 -7.45
C GLY A 210 -6.57 -5.36 -8.26
N ALA A 211 -7.47 -5.10 -9.20
CA ALA A 211 -7.54 -3.86 -9.98
C ALA A 211 -8.21 -2.73 -9.19
N CYS A 212 -8.56 -1.66 -9.87
CA CYS A 212 -9.40 -0.55 -9.37
C CYS A 212 -8.98 -0.08 -7.97
N TYR A 213 -7.78 0.51 -7.91
CA TYR A 213 -7.20 1.00 -6.64
C TYR A 213 -7.01 -0.11 -5.60
N ALA A 214 -6.63 -1.32 -6.07
CA ALA A 214 -6.46 -2.50 -5.22
C ALA A 214 -7.69 -2.83 -4.36
N SER A 215 -8.91 -2.62 -4.88
CA SER A 215 -10.12 -2.86 -4.11
C SER A 215 -10.33 -4.34 -3.79
N ALA A 216 -10.93 -4.63 -2.64
CA ALA A 216 -11.23 -6.00 -2.23
C ALA A 216 -12.23 -6.71 -3.17
N GLU A 217 -13.13 -5.95 -3.80
CA GLU A 217 -14.10 -6.45 -4.78
C GLU A 217 -13.42 -6.96 -6.06
N THR A 218 -12.38 -6.25 -6.51
CA THR A 218 -11.61 -6.67 -7.69
C THR A 218 -10.61 -7.76 -7.35
N LEU A 219 -10.05 -7.77 -6.14
CA LEU A 219 -9.29 -8.92 -5.63
C LEU A 219 -10.16 -10.19 -5.65
N ALA A 220 -11.42 -10.09 -5.22
CA ALA A 220 -12.36 -11.21 -5.21
C ALA A 220 -12.75 -11.73 -6.62
N ARG A 221 -12.36 -11.05 -7.69
CA ARG A 221 -12.55 -11.50 -9.10
C ARG A 221 -11.33 -12.23 -9.66
N ILE A 222 -10.20 -12.20 -8.99
CA ILE A 222 -8.98 -12.90 -9.44
C ILE A 222 -9.17 -14.41 -9.26
N ASP A 223 -8.83 -15.17 -10.30
CA ASP A 223 -8.60 -16.60 -10.19
C ASP A 223 -7.12 -16.85 -9.87
N PRO A 224 -6.76 -17.18 -8.62
CA PRO A 224 -5.36 -17.38 -8.25
C PRO A 224 -4.75 -18.63 -8.89
N SER A 225 -5.54 -19.54 -9.47
CA SER A 225 -5.02 -20.69 -10.21
C SER A 225 -4.30 -20.30 -11.50
N GLU A 226 -4.56 -19.08 -12.03
CA GLU A 226 -3.80 -18.51 -13.16
C GLU A 226 -2.41 -18.00 -12.75
N ILE A 227 -2.14 -17.94 -11.44
CA ILE A 227 -0.83 -17.59 -10.86
C ILE A 227 -0.43 -18.72 -9.91
N PRO A 228 0.07 -19.85 -10.44
CA PRO A 228 0.39 -21.05 -9.65
C PRO A 228 1.67 -20.84 -8.83
N ASP A 229 1.54 -20.07 -7.76
CA ASP A 229 2.62 -19.63 -6.90
C ASP A 229 2.12 -19.57 -5.46
N ASP A 230 2.70 -20.35 -4.57
CA ASP A 230 2.34 -20.42 -3.15
C ASP A 230 3.07 -19.38 -2.28
N ASN A 231 4.04 -18.64 -2.86
CA ASN A 231 4.79 -17.59 -2.21
C ASN A 231 4.28 -16.19 -2.58
N VAL A 232 2.97 -16.03 -2.46
CA VAL A 232 2.24 -14.78 -2.73
C VAL A 232 1.45 -14.35 -1.51
N ILE A 233 1.51 -13.05 -1.22
CA ILE A 233 0.61 -12.35 -0.32
C ILE A 233 -0.33 -11.52 -1.19
N TRP A 234 -1.64 -11.61 -0.94
CA TRP A 234 -2.64 -10.89 -1.68
C TRP A 234 -3.05 -9.63 -0.93
N THR A 235 -2.94 -8.47 -1.56
CA THR A 235 -3.23 -7.20 -0.92
C THR A 235 -4.51 -6.57 -1.44
N PHE A 236 -5.19 -5.85 -0.55
CA PHE A 236 -6.25 -4.91 -0.87
C PHE A 236 -6.07 -3.63 -0.06
N HIS A 237 -6.65 -2.53 -0.56
CA HIS A 237 -6.69 -1.25 0.14
C HIS A 237 -8.14 -0.94 0.52
N SER A 238 -8.33 -0.23 1.63
CA SER A 238 -9.65 0.24 2.05
C SER A 238 -9.56 1.53 2.83
N TYR A 239 -10.23 2.54 2.31
CA TYR A 239 -10.38 3.83 2.97
C TYR A 239 -11.85 4.12 3.33
N ASP A 240 -12.68 3.07 3.36
CA ASP A 240 -14.08 3.24 3.73
C ASP A 240 -14.27 3.69 5.18
N PRO A 241 -15.16 4.66 5.41
CA PRO A 241 -15.95 5.45 4.44
C PRO A 241 -15.12 6.60 3.85
N PHE A 242 -14.94 6.61 2.53
CA PHE A 242 -14.09 7.57 1.82
C PHE A 242 -14.44 9.04 2.14
N LEU A 243 -15.71 9.34 2.30
CA LEU A 243 -16.18 10.66 2.71
C LEU A 243 -15.58 11.14 4.03
N LEU A 244 -15.33 10.24 4.98
CA LEU A 244 -14.78 10.57 6.30
C LEU A 244 -13.24 10.56 6.31
N THR A 245 -12.65 9.67 5.53
CA THR A 245 -11.20 9.47 5.55
C THR A 245 -10.42 10.46 4.72
N HIS A 246 -11.06 11.14 3.75
CA HIS A 246 -10.41 12.06 2.81
C HIS A 246 -10.88 13.50 2.93
N GLN A 247 -11.45 13.90 4.05
CA GLN A 247 -12.01 15.23 4.24
C GLN A 247 -11.05 16.35 3.84
N GLY A 248 -11.50 17.20 2.90
CA GLY A 248 -10.75 18.35 2.43
C GLY A 248 -9.70 18.05 1.36
N ALA A 249 -9.45 16.80 1.01
CA ALA A 249 -8.47 16.42 -0.01
C ALA A 249 -8.84 16.95 -1.40
N THR A 250 -8.01 17.82 -1.95
CA THR A 250 -8.25 18.47 -3.26
C THR A 250 -7.98 17.55 -4.45
N TRP A 251 -7.18 16.52 -4.25
CA TRP A 251 -6.80 15.50 -5.23
C TRP A 251 -7.77 14.30 -5.27
N ALA A 252 -8.64 14.17 -4.26
CA ALA A 252 -9.59 13.06 -4.13
C ALA A 252 -10.94 13.30 -4.85
N GLY A 253 -10.94 14.15 -5.85
CA GLY A 253 -12.10 14.55 -6.60
C GLY A 253 -12.69 15.89 -6.14
N ASP A 254 -13.45 16.51 -7.01
CA ASP A 254 -13.95 17.88 -6.83
C ASP A 254 -15.01 18.06 -5.73
N PHE A 255 -15.66 16.96 -5.29
CA PHE A 255 -16.63 16.99 -4.19
C PHE A 255 -15.94 16.96 -2.81
N ILE A 256 -14.96 16.09 -2.62
CA ILE A 256 -14.32 15.84 -1.32
C ILE A 256 -13.61 17.10 -0.78
N ALA A 257 -13.11 17.96 -1.65
CA ALA A 257 -12.50 19.23 -1.27
C ALA A 257 -13.41 20.16 -0.45
N TYR A 258 -14.72 20.00 -0.57
CA TYR A 258 -15.70 20.78 0.20
C TYR A 258 -16.05 20.17 1.55
N VAL A 259 -15.76 18.90 1.74
CA VAL A 259 -16.14 18.13 2.94
C VAL A 259 -15.10 18.31 4.03
N THR A 260 -15.46 18.96 5.13
CA THR A 260 -14.61 19.11 6.32
C THR A 260 -15.44 19.13 7.59
N GLY A 261 -14.89 18.60 8.69
CA GLY A 261 -15.49 18.68 10.02
C GLY A 261 -16.60 17.67 10.30
N LEU A 262 -16.69 16.59 9.53
CA LEU A 262 -17.51 15.44 9.88
C LEU A 262 -16.80 14.61 10.95
N PRO A 263 -17.48 14.22 12.05
CA PRO A 263 -16.90 13.40 13.10
C PRO A 263 -16.77 11.92 12.68
N PHE A 264 -15.86 11.19 13.34
CA PHE A 264 -15.80 9.75 13.24
C PHE A 264 -15.95 9.09 14.64
N PRO A 265 -16.90 8.13 14.79
CA PRO A 265 -17.99 7.83 13.85
C PRO A 265 -19.08 8.93 13.88
N PRO A 266 -19.85 9.11 12.79
CA PRO A 266 -20.83 10.22 12.70
C PRO A 266 -21.91 10.21 13.79
N TYR A 267 -22.26 9.03 14.28
CA TYR A 267 -23.25 8.84 15.34
C TYR A 267 -22.70 9.02 16.78
N ALA A 268 -21.39 9.23 16.96
CA ALA A 268 -20.79 9.42 18.28
C ALA A 268 -21.02 10.81 18.85
N VAL A 269 -21.51 11.73 18.04
CA VAL A 269 -21.87 13.10 18.46
C VAL A 269 -23.38 13.30 18.53
N ALA A 270 -23.82 14.36 19.21
CA ALA A 270 -25.23 14.70 19.21
C ALA A 270 -25.74 15.00 17.79
N ARG A 271 -26.98 14.61 17.50
CA ARG A 271 -27.58 14.82 16.17
C ARG A 271 -27.50 16.28 15.70
N ALA A 272 -27.70 17.22 16.58
CA ALA A 272 -27.57 18.64 16.27
C ALA A 272 -26.18 19.08 15.87
N GLU A 273 -25.14 18.43 16.41
CA GLU A 273 -23.72 18.68 16.06
C GLU A 273 -23.42 18.15 14.65
N LEU A 274 -23.87 16.94 14.34
CA LEU A 274 -23.74 16.38 12.99
C LEU A 274 -24.49 17.22 11.95
N ASP A 275 -25.74 17.62 12.26
CA ASP A 275 -26.55 18.46 11.36
C ASP A 275 -25.86 19.82 11.12
N ALA A 276 -25.26 20.43 12.14
CA ALA A 276 -24.50 21.67 12.00
C ALA A 276 -23.23 21.48 11.14
N ALA A 277 -22.53 20.34 11.25
CA ALA A 277 -21.40 20.02 10.37
C ALA A 277 -21.86 19.87 8.91
N LEU A 278 -22.94 19.16 8.67
CA LEU A 278 -23.51 18.99 7.33
C LEU A 278 -23.99 20.31 6.73
N GLU A 279 -24.55 21.22 7.53
CA GLU A 279 -24.98 22.55 7.05
C GLU A 279 -23.77 23.39 6.62
N ARG A 280 -22.68 23.41 7.42
CA ARG A 280 -21.44 24.08 7.01
C ARG A 280 -20.90 23.59 5.66
N ILE A 281 -20.96 22.27 5.40
CA ILE A 281 -20.53 21.69 4.12
C ILE A 281 -21.46 22.12 3.00
N ARG A 282 -22.80 22.13 3.21
CA ARG A 282 -23.77 22.60 2.21
C ARG A 282 -23.58 24.08 1.88
N ASP A 283 -23.32 24.91 2.90
CA ASP A 283 -23.01 26.33 2.72
C ASP A 283 -21.76 26.53 1.89
N LYS A 284 -20.70 25.77 2.19
CA LYS A 284 -19.44 25.81 1.43
C LYS A 284 -19.64 25.38 -0.03
N ILE A 285 -20.38 24.29 -0.28
CA ILE A 285 -20.75 23.87 -1.64
C ILE A 285 -21.58 24.97 -2.31
N GLY A 286 -22.54 25.57 -1.62
CA GLY A 286 -23.38 26.65 -2.11
C GLY A 286 -22.57 27.91 -2.50
N ALA A 287 -21.54 28.24 -1.75
CA ALA A 287 -20.70 29.40 -2.00
C ALA A 287 -19.64 29.18 -3.09
N GLU A 288 -18.93 28.05 -3.04
CA GLU A 288 -17.66 27.84 -3.75
C GLU A 288 -17.78 26.89 -4.95
N ALA A 289 -18.70 25.90 -4.92
CA ALA A 289 -18.78 24.90 -5.99
C ALA A 289 -19.37 25.50 -7.28
N PRO A 290 -19.04 24.93 -8.47
CA PRO A 290 -19.64 25.30 -9.73
C PRO A 290 -21.17 25.18 -9.68
N TRP A 291 -21.88 26.22 -10.06
CA TRP A 291 -23.35 26.31 -9.94
C TRP A 291 -24.10 25.05 -10.43
N ALA A 292 -23.72 24.54 -11.60
CA ALA A 292 -24.35 23.37 -12.21
C ALA A 292 -24.16 22.05 -11.41
N ARG A 293 -23.20 21.99 -10.49
CA ARG A 293 -22.84 20.80 -9.71
C ARG A 293 -23.43 20.80 -8.29
N ARG A 294 -23.83 21.96 -7.76
CA ARG A 294 -24.20 22.15 -6.34
C ARG A 294 -25.29 21.20 -5.86
N ALA A 295 -26.39 21.12 -6.62
CA ALA A 295 -27.54 20.27 -6.24
C ALA A 295 -27.14 18.79 -6.20
N GLY A 296 -26.33 18.31 -7.18
CA GLY A 296 -25.84 16.95 -7.22
C GLY A 296 -24.87 16.63 -6.07
N MET A 297 -23.97 17.56 -5.75
CA MET A 297 -23.04 17.39 -4.61
C MET A 297 -23.77 17.32 -3.27
N ILE A 298 -24.79 18.15 -3.06
CA ILE A 298 -25.60 18.13 -1.83
C ILE A 298 -26.42 16.83 -1.73
N ALA A 299 -27.00 16.37 -2.83
CA ALA A 299 -27.72 15.10 -2.87
C ALA A 299 -26.77 13.92 -2.55
N TYR A 300 -25.58 13.91 -3.14
CA TYR A 300 -24.55 12.90 -2.88
C TYR A 300 -24.08 12.92 -1.42
N LEU A 301 -23.85 14.10 -0.83
CA LEU A 301 -23.53 14.22 0.60
C LEU A 301 -24.58 13.54 1.48
N ASN A 302 -25.85 13.82 1.22
CA ASN A 302 -26.95 13.26 2.01
C ASN A 302 -27.06 11.75 1.83
N GLU A 303 -26.86 11.24 0.62
CA GLU A 303 -26.83 9.82 0.32
C GLU A 303 -25.68 9.12 1.06
N GLN A 304 -24.47 9.66 0.96
CA GLN A 304 -23.30 9.07 1.63
C GLN A 304 -23.47 9.03 3.16
N ILE A 305 -23.92 10.11 3.78
CA ILE A 305 -24.15 10.12 5.23
C ILE A 305 -25.21 9.08 5.63
N ALA A 306 -26.25 8.90 4.84
CA ALA A 306 -27.30 7.91 5.11
C ALA A 306 -26.79 6.45 5.10
N THR A 307 -25.62 6.18 4.51
CA THR A 307 -25.00 4.84 4.53
C THR A 307 -24.20 4.55 5.80
N MET A 308 -23.94 5.56 6.66
CA MET A 308 -23.05 5.47 7.81
C MET A 308 -23.55 6.17 9.07
N ASP A 309 -24.80 6.59 9.12
CA ASP A 309 -25.38 7.38 10.20
C ASP A 309 -25.86 6.57 11.42
N THR A 310 -25.72 5.24 11.37
CA THR A 310 -25.94 4.34 12.51
C THR A 310 -24.78 3.38 12.70
N PRO A 311 -24.60 2.82 13.92
CA PRO A 311 -23.55 1.82 14.17
C PRO A 311 -23.58 0.64 13.19
N GLU A 312 -24.78 0.10 12.91
CA GLU A 312 -24.95 -1.09 12.06
C GLU A 312 -24.57 -0.81 10.61
N LYS A 313 -24.94 0.39 10.10
CA LYS A 313 -24.62 0.80 8.72
C LYS A 313 -23.12 1.03 8.54
N LEU A 314 -22.50 1.78 9.45
CA LEU A 314 -21.08 2.03 9.41
C LEU A 314 -20.29 0.72 9.55
N ASP A 315 -20.68 -0.15 10.48
CA ASP A 315 -20.06 -1.45 10.66
C ASP A 315 -20.14 -2.31 9.38
N ALA A 316 -21.32 -2.37 8.75
CA ALA A 316 -21.51 -3.11 7.51
C ALA A 316 -20.65 -2.55 6.35
N LEU A 317 -20.57 -1.22 6.24
CA LEU A 317 -19.76 -0.55 5.21
C LEU A 317 -18.25 -0.86 5.40
N MET A 318 -17.75 -0.67 6.61
CA MET A 318 -16.34 -0.92 6.92
C MET A 318 -15.95 -2.41 6.91
N GLU A 319 -16.90 -3.32 7.17
CA GLU A 319 -16.65 -4.77 7.16
C GLU A 319 -16.68 -5.38 5.75
N ALA A 320 -17.34 -4.73 4.79
CA ALA A 320 -17.55 -5.28 3.45
C ALA A 320 -16.25 -5.68 2.73
N PRO A 321 -15.19 -4.86 2.66
CA PRO A 321 -13.94 -5.22 2.00
C PRO A 321 -13.23 -6.40 2.70
N PHE A 322 -13.23 -6.47 4.02
CA PHE A 322 -12.66 -7.58 4.77
C PHE A 322 -13.40 -8.90 4.53
N GLY A 323 -14.74 -8.81 4.53
CA GLY A 323 -15.61 -9.94 4.22
C GLY A 323 -15.43 -10.45 2.80
N ALA A 324 -15.26 -9.55 1.81
CA ALA A 324 -15.00 -9.92 0.42
C ALA A 324 -13.66 -10.65 0.27
N ALA A 325 -12.57 -10.06 0.78
CA ALA A 325 -11.23 -10.65 0.75
C ALA A 325 -11.18 -12.00 1.51
N GLY A 326 -11.80 -12.07 2.69
CA GLY A 326 -11.82 -13.29 3.51
C GLY A 326 -12.61 -14.42 2.87
N LYS A 327 -13.76 -14.14 2.25
CA LYS A 327 -14.55 -15.13 1.51
C LYS A 327 -13.79 -15.67 0.31
N TRP A 328 -13.15 -14.79 -0.45
CA TRP A 328 -12.35 -15.16 -1.58
C TRP A 328 -11.15 -16.03 -1.17
N ALA A 329 -10.38 -15.60 -0.16
CA ALA A 329 -9.26 -16.35 0.36
C ALA A 329 -9.68 -17.78 0.80
N LYS A 330 -10.77 -17.88 1.53
CA LYS A 330 -11.32 -19.18 1.96
C LYS A 330 -11.73 -20.06 0.78
N ALA A 331 -12.36 -19.50 -0.24
CA ALA A 331 -12.80 -20.23 -1.43
C ALA A 331 -11.62 -20.84 -2.21
N HIS A 332 -10.46 -20.18 -2.18
CA HIS A 332 -9.26 -20.61 -2.89
C HIS A 332 -8.19 -21.27 -1.98
N GLY A 333 -8.52 -21.57 -0.73
CA GLY A 333 -7.58 -22.22 0.20
C GLY A 333 -6.38 -21.34 0.61
N ILE A 334 -6.48 -20.02 0.43
CA ILE A 334 -5.47 -19.06 0.82
C ILE A 334 -5.56 -18.80 2.32
N LYS A 335 -4.43 -18.88 3.01
CA LYS A 335 -4.39 -18.67 4.46
C LYS A 335 -4.59 -17.18 4.80
N PRO A 336 -5.31 -16.86 5.90
CA PRO A 336 -5.55 -15.46 6.29
C PRO A 336 -4.29 -14.61 6.40
N GLN A 337 -3.18 -15.16 6.90
CA GLN A 337 -1.90 -14.44 7.00
C GLN A 337 -1.25 -14.10 5.65
N ASN A 338 -1.77 -14.64 4.55
CA ASN A 338 -1.38 -14.27 3.19
C ASN A 338 -2.34 -13.24 2.58
N ILE A 339 -3.19 -12.62 3.40
CA ILE A 339 -4.00 -11.45 3.03
C ILE A 339 -3.47 -10.23 3.76
N PHE A 340 -3.38 -9.13 3.03
CA PHE A 340 -2.77 -7.90 3.49
C PHE A 340 -3.66 -6.69 3.21
N LEU A 341 -4.02 -5.94 4.25
CA LEU A 341 -4.57 -4.60 4.13
C LEU A 341 -3.39 -3.64 3.93
N GLY A 342 -3.04 -3.37 2.66
CA GLY A 342 -1.83 -2.64 2.27
C GLY A 342 -1.89 -1.17 2.60
N GLU A 343 -3.10 -0.59 2.52
CA GLU A 343 -3.34 0.80 2.87
C GLU A 343 -4.70 0.97 3.52
N PHE A 344 -4.72 1.76 4.57
CA PHE A 344 -5.87 2.37 5.23
C PHE A 344 -5.38 3.56 6.05
N GLY A 345 -6.21 4.56 6.23
CA GLY A 345 -5.84 5.74 7.01
C GLY A 345 -6.94 6.79 6.96
N MET A 346 -6.81 7.79 7.80
CA MET A 346 -7.66 8.97 7.81
C MET A 346 -6.79 10.21 7.70
N ILE A 347 -7.10 11.07 6.75
CA ILE A 347 -6.35 12.31 6.50
C ILE A 347 -6.22 13.11 7.80
N ARG A 348 -5.03 13.60 8.06
CA ARG A 348 -4.78 14.56 9.13
C ARG A 348 -5.12 15.98 8.66
N GLN A 349 -4.51 16.35 7.54
CA GLN A 349 -4.68 17.68 6.99
C GLN A 349 -4.28 17.68 5.51
N GLU A 350 -5.08 18.28 4.65
CA GLU A 350 -4.68 18.61 3.28
C GLU A 350 -3.72 19.78 3.27
N TYR A 351 -2.71 19.75 2.38
CA TYR A 351 -1.75 20.82 2.23
C TYR A 351 -2.44 22.16 1.92
N GLY A 352 -2.14 23.18 2.72
CA GLY A 352 -2.75 24.50 2.59
C GLY A 352 -4.21 24.61 3.08
N ASN A 353 -4.84 23.52 3.52
CA ASN A 353 -6.18 23.56 4.13
C ASN A 353 -6.04 23.80 5.66
N PRO A 354 -6.74 24.78 6.22
CA PRO A 354 -6.70 25.06 7.66
C PRO A 354 -7.38 23.97 8.53
N PHE A 355 -8.19 23.10 7.94
CA PHE A 355 -8.88 22.04 8.67
C PHE A 355 -7.91 20.92 9.03
N VAL A 356 -7.81 20.63 10.32
CA VAL A 356 -7.07 19.48 10.86
C VAL A 356 -8.07 18.51 11.47
N MET A 357 -8.03 17.24 11.01
CA MET A 357 -8.88 16.19 11.55
C MET A 357 -8.54 15.94 13.02
N PRO A 358 -9.53 15.87 13.92
CA PRO A 358 -9.27 15.57 15.33
C PRO A 358 -8.50 14.25 15.49
N ALA A 359 -7.40 14.29 16.26
CA ALA A 359 -6.53 13.14 16.48
C ALA A 359 -7.29 11.93 17.06
N ARG A 360 -8.24 12.17 17.98
CA ARG A 360 -9.12 11.14 18.55
C ARG A 360 -9.95 10.40 17.48
N ASP A 361 -10.42 11.10 16.46
CA ASP A 361 -11.26 10.52 15.39
C ASP A 361 -10.38 9.65 14.49
N ARG A 362 -9.16 10.10 14.18
CA ARG A 362 -8.14 9.34 13.45
C ARG A 362 -7.74 8.07 14.21
N ALA A 363 -7.52 8.17 15.51
CA ALA A 363 -7.18 7.02 16.37
C ALA A 363 -8.34 6.03 16.49
N ALA A 364 -9.59 6.53 16.57
CA ALA A 364 -10.79 5.68 16.59
C ALA A 364 -10.96 4.91 15.28
N TYR A 365 -10.80 5.59 14.13
CA TYR A 365 -10.82 4.95 12.82
C TYR A 365 -9.72 3.88 12.68
N ALA A 366 -8.48 4.25 13.01
CA ALA A 366 -7.36 3.32 12.91
C ALA A 366 -7.56 2.08 13.79
N ARG A 367 -8.08 2.26 15.02
CA ARG A 367 -8.41 1.14 15.93
C ARG A 367 -9.45 0.21 15.32
N ASP A 368 -10.49 0.74 14.69
CA ASP A 368 -11.55 -0.07 14.08
C ASP A 368 -11.00 -0.87 12.89
N MET A 369 -10.28 -0.23 11.98
CA MET A 369 -9.67 -0.90 10.81
C MET A 369 -8.67 -1.98 11.22
N ILE A 370 -7.77 -1.68 12.14
CA ILE A 370 -6.79 -2.65 12.67
C ILE A 370 -7.51 -3.80 13.35
N GLY A 371 -8.53 -3.50 14.17
CA GLY A 371 -9.34 -4.53 14.83
C GLY A 371 -10.00 -5.47 13.84
N ARG A 372 -10.49 -4.98 12.69
CA ARG A 372 -11.04 -5.80 11.60
C ARG A 372 -9.96 -6.68 10.98
N ALA A 373 -8.84 -6.10 10.57
CA ALA A 373 -7.72 -6.84 9.98
C ALA A 373 -7.27 -7.98 10.92
N GLU A 374 -7.05 -7.69 12.19
CA GLU A 374 -6.61 -8.70 13.17
C GLU A 374 -7.66 -9.79 13.45
N ARG A 375 -8.98 -9.45 13.48
CA ARG A 375 -10.05 -10.46 13.60
C ARG A 375 -10.11 -11.41 12.41
N HIS A 376 -9.82 -10.91 11.21
CA HIS A 376 -9.71 -11.74 10.00
C HIS A 376 -8.37 -12.48 9.88
N GLY A 377 -7.39 -12.20 10.76
CA GLY A 377 -6.05 -12.78 10.69
C GLY A 377 -5.18 -12.19 9.58
N PHE A 378 -5.53 -11.00 9.09
CA PHE A 378 -4.80 -10.27 8.04
C PHE A 378 -3.65 -9.46 8.63
N SER A 379 -2.59 -9.28 7.86
CA SER A 379 -1.59 -8.24 8.12
C SER A 379 -2.09 -6.88 7.63
N TRP A 380 -1.49 -5.81 8.14
CA TRP A 380 -1.91 -4.46 7.80
C TRP A 380 -0.75 -3.46 7.78
N ALA A 381 -0.86 -2.40 6.97
CA ALA A 381 0.02 -1.24 7.00
C ALA A 381 -0.80 0.06 6.95
N ILE A 382 -0.63 0.91 7.97
CA ILE A 382 -1.31 2.20 8.02
C ILE A 382 -0.69 3.18 7.03
N TRP A 383 -1.51 3.93 6.33
CA TRP A 383 -1.14 5.07 5.52
C TRP A 383 -1.31 6.35 6.35
N SER A 384 -0.25 7.13 6.71
CA SER A 384 1.15 6.91 6.37
C SER A 384 2.07 7.52 7.44
N TYR A 385 3.37 7.40 7.25
CA TYR A 385 4.39 7.97 8.12
C TYR A 385 4.28 9.49 8.21
N GLY A 386 4.21 10.17 7.07
CA GLY A 386 4.15 11.63 6.96
C GLY A 386 3.09 12.10 5.96
N GLY A 387 3.18 13.36 5.56
CA GLY A 387 2.28 13.97 4.59
C GLY A 387 0.86 14.17 5.09
N ALA A 388 -0.12 14.18 4.17
CA ALA A 388 -1.52 14.47 4.49
C ALA A 388 -2.15 13.50 5.49
N PHE A 389 -1.73 12.26 5.51
CA PHE A 389 -2.20 11.21 6.42
C PHE A 389 -1.26 10.96 7.61
N GLY A 390 -0.20 11.73 7.74
CA GLY A 390 0.89 11.50 8.67
C GLY A 390 0.45 11.13 10.08
N VAL A 391 0.98 10.01 10.59
CA VAL A 391 0.76 9.56 11.99
C VAL A 391 2.00 9.73 12.84
N VAL A 392 3.17 9.91 12.20
CA VAL A 392 4.45 10.17 12.89
C VAL A 392 4.85 11.62 12.69
N LYS A 393 4.81 12.11 11.45
CA LYS A 393 5.16 13.48 11.09
C LYS A 393 4.05 14.18 10.31
N GLU A 394 4.05 15.49 10.35
CA GLU A 394 3.24 16.37 9.52
C GLU A 394 4.08 16.99 8.38
N PHE A 395 3.47 17.84 7.54
CA PHE A 395 4.15 18.42 6.36
C PHE A 395 5.44 19.20 6.65
N ASP A 396 5.57 19.80 7.83
CA ASP A 396 6.71 20.65 8.22
C ASP A 396 7.76 19.88 9.05
N ASP A 397 7.83 18.54 8.91
CA ASP A 397 8.69 17.63 9.70
C ASP A 397 8.46 17.67 11.22
N ARG A 398 7.43 18.38 11.69
CA ARG A 398 7.00 18.33 13.07
C ARG A 398 6.35 17.00 13.37
N SER A 399 6.40 16.57 14.62
CA SER A 399 5.67 15.37 15.08
C SER A 399 4.16 15.58 14.92
N ALA A 400 3.48 14.58 14.37
CA ALA A 400 2.03 14.52 14.41
C ALA A 400 1.53 14.27 15.85
N GLU A 401 0.23 14.39 16.06
CA GLU A 401 -0.40 14.08 17.34
C GLU A 401 -0.16 12.60 17.71
N PRO A 402 0.13 12.27 19.00
CA PRO A 402 0.56 10.92 19.39
C PRO A 402 -0.56 9.88 19.40
N ASP A 403 -1.83 10.30 19.38
CA ASP A 403 -3.02 9.46 19.65
C ASP A 403 -3.06 8.18 18.83
N VAL A 404 -2.69 8.23 17.54
CA VAL A 404 -2.68 7.05 16.67
C VAL A 404 -1.57 6.08 17.05
N LEU A 405 -0.35 6.58 17.27
CA LEU A 405 0.79 5.74 17.68
C LEU A 405 0.61 5.16 19.08
N GLU A 406 0.09 5.95 20.02
CA GLU A 406 -0.25 5.47 21.36
C GLU A 406 -1.30 4.36 21.29
N MET A 407 -2.34 4.54 20.47
CA MET A 407 -3.34 3.50 20.25
C MET A 407 -2.71 2.22 19.67
N ILE A 408 -1.84 2.32 18.66
CA ILE A 408 -1.13 1.16 18.09
C ILE A 408 -0.26 0.50 19.19
N GLY A 409 0.42 1.26 20.00
CA GLY A 409 1.20 0.77 21.14
C GLY A 409 0.40 -0.05 22.15
N THR A 410 -0.91 0.18 22.27
CA THR A 410 -1.80 -0.61 23.17
C THR A 410 -2.18 -1.98 22.61
N LEU A 411 -1.96 -2.24 21.33
CA LEU A 411 -2.31 -3.50 20.64
C LEU A 411 -1.25 -4.61 20.82
N LYS A 412 -0.35 -4.45 21.76
CA LYS A 412 0.78 -5.39 22.03
C LYS A 412 0.30 -6.73 22.57
#